data_5bd47a8366c579ff05dffa1e60c8ba3f
#
_entry.id   5bd47a8366c579ff05dffa1e60c8ba3f
#
_cell.length_a   1.000
_cell.length_b   1.000
_cell.length_c   1.000
_cell.angle_alpha   90.00
_cell.angle_beta   90.00
_cell.angle_gamma   90.00
#
_symmetry.space_group_name_H-M   'P 1'
#
loop_
_entity.id
_entity.type
_entity.pdbx_description
1 polymer ?
#
loop_
_entity_poly.entity_id
_entity_poly.type
_entity_poly.pdbx_seq_one_letter_code
_entity_poly.pdbx_strand_id
1 'polypeptide(L)'
;MTAAAAPSVDVAAWEKTRVLAAAARYLKEEPRTVTVAHSPRSAGGPHDFFSEGDYWWPDPGNPVGPYVQRDGMTNPDNFVEHRRALIRLSVQVPALAAAWRLTGDTRYAVHAGRHLRAWFVDPKTRMAPHLRYAQAIQGITTGRPQGVIDTLHLVEVARAIEALDGSPALSSVEGDGVRGWFREYNRWLTSDENALKERDAKNNHATCWLLQVAAFAHLVGDREQMAAARERFKTVIVPNQTAADGSFPEELRRTKPYGYSLFNLEAMAGVAQTLSTKDDNLWEFETSDGRGLGRAMAYMVPYIRDKKTWPKPPDVMYDAEWPMRQASLLFGGLALDRPEYVALWKTLPADSNVEEVIRNFFIRQPVLWLEPTAERRGARRAAAREGGFRGGAHRVPFDGRWVPPLTE
;
A
#
# COMPACT_ATOMS: atom_id res chain seq x y z
N MET A 1 10.66 32.18 25.35
CA MET A 1 11.51 31.31 24.56
C MET A 1 10.63 30.68 23.50
N THR A 2 10.70 31.17 22.27
CA THR A 2 10.00 30.57 21.13
C THR A 2 10.63 29.24 20.82
N ALA A 3 9.89 28.15 20.98
CA ALA A 3 10.32 26.82 20.56
C ALA A 3 10.68 26.91 19.07
N ALA A 4 11.93 26.57 18.74
CA ALA A 4 12.36 26.45 17.36
C ALA A 4 11.49 25.35 16.70
N ALA A 5 10.79 25.70 15.63
CA ALA A 5 10.03 24.74 14.85
C ALA A 5 10.97 23.61 14.44
N ALA A 6 10.58 22.34 14.72
CA ALA A 6 11.33 21.19 14.28
C ALA A 6 11.63 21.29 12.77
N PRO A 7 12.82 20.92 12.29
CA PRO A 7 13.18 21.06 10.89
C PRO A 7 12.22 20.24 10.03
N SER A 8 11.40 20.93 9.24
CA SER A 8 10.47 20.29 8.30
C SER A 8 11.26 19.52 7.25
N VAL A 9 11.00 18.21 7.12
CA VAL A 9 11.64 17.38 6.09
C VAL A 9 10.99 17.67 4.75
N ASP A 10 11.76 18.16 3.78
CA ASP A 10 11.33 18.22 2.38
C ASP A 10 11.43 16.82 1.75
N VAL A 11 10.37 16.03 1.92
CA VAL A 11 10.29 14.66 1.38
C VAL A 11 10.33 14.68 -0.15
N ALA A 12 9.78 15.70 -0.77
CA ALA A 12 9.81 15.82 -2.24
C ALA A 12 11.23 16.04 -2.77
N ALA A 13 12.00 16.91 -2.13
CA ALA A 13 13.40 17.12 -2.51
C ALA A 13 14.22 15.85 -2.25
N TRP A 14 13.98 15.17 -1.12
CA TRP A 14 14.67 13.94 -0.75
C TRP A 14 14.44 12.81 -1.75
N GLU A 15 13.18 12.58 -2.14
CA GLU A 15 12.77 11.47 -3.02
C GLU A 15 12.94 11.77 -4.52
N LYS A 16 13.15 13.02 -4.92
CA LYS A 16 13.08 13.46 -6.32
C LYS A 16 13.98 12.66 -7.26
N THR A 17 15.24 12.48 -6.90
CA THR A 17 16.22 11.78 -7.77
C THR A 17 15.80 10.33 -7.97
N ARG A 18 15.40 9.62 -6.91
CA ARG A 18 14.95 8.23 -6.95
C ARG A 18 13.69 8.08 -7.80
N VAL A 19 12.70 8.92 -7.53
CA VAL A 19 11.41 8.91 -8.25
C VAL A 19 11.60 9.14 -9.74
N LEU A 20 12.39 10.16 -10.13
CA LEU A 20 12.61 10.47 -11.54
C LEU A 20 13.41 9.39 -12.27
N ALA A 21 14.40 8.78 -11.62
CA ALA A 21 15.14 7.65 -12.19
C ALA A 21 14.23 6.44 -12.44
N ALA A 22 13.37 6.10 -11.48
CA ALA A 22 12.40 5.02 -11.62
C ALA A 22 11.36 5.33 -12.72
N ALA A 23 10.78 6.52 -12.72
CA ALA A 23 9.77 6.93 -13.70
C ALA A 23 10.33 6.96 -15.13
N ALA A 24 11.57 7.45 -15.33
CA ALA A 24 12.21 7.44 -16.64
C ALA A 24 12.40 6.02 -17.21
N ARG A 25 12.67 5.04 -16.35
CA ARG A 25 12.72 3.62 -16.73
C ARG A 25 11.32 3.13 -17.13
N TYR A 26 10.29 3.44 -16.32
CA TYR A 26 8.93 2.94 -16.53
C TYR A 26 8.22 3.57 -17.73
N LEU A 27 8.63 4.73 -18.23
CA LEU A 27 8.14 5.30 -19.50
C LEU A 27 8.37 4.38 -20.72
N LYS A 28 9.25 3.40 -20.61
CA LYS A 28 9.59 2.45 -21.68
C LYS A 28 8.83 1.13 -21.58
N GLU A 29 8.02 0.96 -20.55
CA GLU A 29 7.38 -0.31 -20.23
C GLU A 29 5.87 -0.26 -20.53
N GLU A 30 5.42 -1.24 -21.32
CA GLU A 30 4.00 -1.35 -21.70
C GLU A 30 3.16 -2.01 -20.60
N PRO A 31 1.85 -1.72 -20.56
CA PRO A 31 0.93 -2.37 -19.61
C PRO A 31 0.92 -3.89 -19.77
N ARG A 32 0.93 -4.58 -18.61
CA ARG A 32 0.68 -6.02 -18.52
C ARG A 32 -0.37 -6.23 -17.46
N THR A 33 -1.44 -6.95 -17.82
CA THR A 33 -2.57 -7.22 -16.92
C THR A 33 -2.69 -8.72 -16.65
N VAL A 34 -3.73 -9.15 -15.94
CA VAL A 34 -3.99 -10.57 -15.68
C VAL A 34 -4.23 -11.39 -16.97
N THR A 35 -4.58 -10.72 -18.07
CA THR A 35 -4.88 -11.40 -19.34
C THR A 35 -3.65 -11.87 -20.11
N VAL A 36 -2.43 -11.58 -19.64
CA VAL A 36 -1.18 -11.97 -20.35
C VAL A 36 -0.73 -13.40 -20.03
N ALA A 37 -1.31 -14.02 -19.01
CA ALA A 37 -0.99 -15.39 -18.61
C ALA A 37 -2.24 -16.09 -18.08
N HIS A 38 -2.27 -17.40 -18.18
CA HIS A 38 -3.32 -18.24 -17.62
C HIS A 38 -2.70 -19.48 -16.98
N SER A 39 -3.18 -19.81 -15.79
CA SER A 39 -2.81 -21.08 -15.14
C SER A 39 -3.85 -22.16 -15.44
N PRO A 40 -3.46 -23.37 -15.89
CA PRO A 40 -4.39 -24.47 -16.05
C PRO A 40 -5.01 -24.95 -14.71
N ARG A 41 -4.46 -24.50 -13.58
CA ARG A 41 -4.99 -24.75 -12.24
C ARG A 41 -6.03 -23.72 -11.78
N SER A 42 -6.23 -22.64 -12.56
CA SER A 42 -7.24 -21.63 -12.24
C SER A 42 -8.65 -22.11 -12.58
N ALA A 43 -9.58 -21.92 -11.65
CA ALA A 43 -11.01 -22.11 -11.91
C ALA A 43 -11.69 -20.86 -12.50
N GLY A 44 -10.97 -19.74 -12.59
CA GLY A 44 -11.45 -18.47 -13.14
C GLY A 44 -11.28 -18.33 -14.65
N GLY A 45 -11.89 -17.30 -15.21
CA GLY A 45 -11.75 -16.90 -16.62
C GLY A 45 -10.52 -16.02 -16.87
N PRO A 46 -10.37 -15.52 -18.12
CA PRO A 46 -9.17 -14.77 -18.54
C PRO A 46 -8.99 -13.41 -17.87
N HIS A 47 -10.04 -12.86 -17.27
CA HIS A 47 -10.02 -11.58 -16.56
C HIS A 47 -9.89 -11.75 -15.05
N ASP A 48 -9.97 -12.98 -14.55
CA ASP A 48 -9.92 -13.25 -13.13
C ASP A 48 -8.48 -13.30 -12.63
N PHE A 49 -8.23 -12.59 -11.52
CA PHE A 49 -6.97 -12.74 -10.81
C PHE A 49 -6.89 -14.13 -10.18
N PHE A 50 -5.79 -14.81 -10.44
CA PHE A 50 -5.47 -16.11 -9.86
C PHE A 50 -4.10 -16.08 -9.21
N SER A 51 -3.98 -16.67 -8.05
CA SER A 51 -2.72 -16.97 -7.38
C SER A 51 -2.84 -18.24 -6.57
N GLU A 52 -1.71 -18.83 -6.20
CA GLU A 52 -1.64 -20.00 -5.33
C GLU A 52 -1.10 -19.61 -3.96
N GLY A 53 -1.50 -20.35 -2.93
CA GLY A 53 -1.06 -20.12 -1.56
C GLY A 53 0.44 -20.30 -1.43
N ASP A 54 1.19 -19.26 -1.04
CA ASP A 54 2.64 -19.22 -1.09
C ASP A 54 3.32 -20.35 -0.31
N TYR A 55 2.76 -20.70 0.83
CA TYR A 55 3.33 -21.65 1.78
C TYR A 55 2.78 -23.05 1.64
N TRP A 56 2.13 -23.36 0.49
CA TRP A 56 1.55 -24.66 0.23
C TRP A 56 2.38 -25.42 -0.78
N TRP A 57 2.71 -26.65 -0.43
CA TRP A 57 3.65 -27.51 -1.13
C TRP A 57 3.05 -28.86 -1.46
N PRO A 58 3.48 -29.54 -2.54
CA PRO A 58 3.16 -30.94 -2.73
C PRO A 58 3.50 -31.76 -1.49
N ASP A 59 2.62 -32.66 -1.10
CA ASP A 59 2.93 -33.63 -0.03
C ASP A 59 3.93 -34.67 -0.56
N PRO A 60 5.12 -34.80 0.04
CA PRO A 60 6.08 -35.83 -0.40
C PRO A 60 5.55 -37.27 -0.33
N GLY A 61 4.61 -37.56 0.58
CA GLY A 61 3.95 -38.85 0.73
C GLY A 61 2.81 -39.09 -0.27
N ASN A 62 2.26 -38.01 -0.85
CA ASN A 62 1.17 -38.04 -1.81
C ASN A 62 1.24 -36.87 -2.80
N PRO A 63 2.19 -36.91 -3.76
CA PRO A 63 2.46 -35.74 -4.64
C PRO A 63 1.29 -35.31 -5.54
N VAL A 64 0.31 -36.20 -5.77
CA VAL A 64 -0.90 -35.93 -6.56
C VAL A 64 -2.11 -35.54 -5.70
N GLY A 65 -1.94 -35.62 -4.39
CA GLY A 65 -2.98 -35.26 -3.40
C GLY A 65 -3.02 -33.79 -3.05
N PRO A 66 -3.78 -33.44 -2.00
CA PRO A 66 -3.83 -32.09 -1.47
C PRO A 66 -2.46 -31.60 -1.01
N TYR A 67 -2.17 -30.32 -1.25
CA TYR A 67 -0.95 -29.68 -0.76
C TYR A 67 -0.92 -29.54 0.76
N VAL A 68 0.27 -29.50 1.33
CA VAL A 68 0.54 -29.32 2.78
C VAL A 68 1.16 -27.96 3.05
N GLN A 69 0.85 -27.37 4.21
CA GLN A 69 1.37 -26.04 4.59
C GLN A 69 2.77 -26.14 5.21
N ARG A 70 3.65 -25.19 4.80
CA ARG A 70 4.95 -24.92 5.42
C ARG A 70 5.06 -23.44 5.68
N ASP A 71 4.64 -23.00 6.86
CA ASP A 71 4.52 -21.57 7.19
C ASP A 71 5.83 -20.80 6.94
N GLY A 72 5.73 -19.68 6.25
CA GLY A 72 6.86 -18.81 5.89
C GLY A 72 7.73 -19.31 4.74
N MET A 73 7.54 -20.54 4.26
CA MET A 73 8.35 -21.16 3.18
C MET A 73 7.64 -21.01 1.84
N THR A 74 8.09 -20.05 1.05
CA THR A 74 7.51 -19.79 -0.28
C THR A 74 7.80 -20.92 -1.26
N ASN A 75 6.75 -21.47 -1.89
CA ASN A 75 6.88 -22.49 -2.92
C ASN A 75 7.21 -21.82 -4.28
N PRO A 76 8.38 -22.10 -4.88
CA PRO A 76 8.80 -21.48 -6.13
C PRO A 76 8.01 -21.96 -7.36
N ASP A 77 7.32 -23.12 -7.27
CA ASP A 77 6.57 -23.72 -8.39
C ASP A 77 5.13 -23.20 -8.51
N ASN A 78 4.73 -22.29 -7.62
CA ASN A 78 3.43 -21.65 -7.67
C ASN A 78 3.31 -20.73 -8.89
N PHE A 79 2.08 -20.64 -9.44
CA PHE A 79 1.77 -19.64 -10.45
C PHE A 79 1.83 -18.23 -9.84
N VAL A 80 2.70 -17.37 -10.37
CA VAL A 80 2.96 -16.02 -9.83
C VAL A 80 2.74 -14.89 -10.85
N GLU A 81 2.38 -15.18 -12.10
CA GLU A 81 2.34 -14.20 -13.18
C GLU A 81 1.31 -13.09 -12.95
N HIS A 82 0.12 -13.39 -12.44
CA HIS A 82 -0.87 -12.34 -12.13
C HIS A 82 -0.42 -11.45 -10.98
N ARG A 83 0.19 -12.03 -9.95
CA ARG A 83 0.77 -11.28 -8.83
C ARG A 83 1.91 -10.38 -9.31
N ARG A 84 2.82 -10.89 -10.13
CA ARG A 84 3.90 -10.11 -10.75
C ARG A 84 3.37 -8.96 -11.59
N ALA A 85 2.33 -9.19 -12.39
CA ALA A 85 1.69 -8.16 -13.19
C ALA A 85 1.08 -7.05 -12.30
N LEU A 86 0.40 -7.43 -11.20
CA LEU A 86 -0.21 -6.48 -10.27
C LEU A 86 0.84 -5.69 -9.48
N ILE A 87 1.88 -6.34 -8.97
CA ILE A 87 3.00 -5.68 -8.30
C ILE A 87 3.68 -4.71 -9.28
N ARG A 88 3.90 -5.12 -10.54
CA ARG A 88 4.45 -4.26 -11.57
C ARG A 88 3.61 -3.00 -11.78
N LEU A 89 2.27 -3.10 -11.89
CA LEU A 89 1.36 -1.96 -11.93
C LEU A 89 1.60 -1.02 -10.73
N SER A 90 1.67 -1.60 -9.52
CA SER A 90 1.79 -0.84 -8.27
C SER A 90 3.17 -0.20 -8.06
N VAL A 91 4.18 -0.64 -8.78
CA VAL A 91 5.51 -0.01 -8.79
C VAL A 91 5.56 1.10 -9.84
N GLN A 92 4.99 0.87 -11.02
CA GLN A 92 5.07 1.77 -12.17
C GLN A 92 4.15 2.98 -12.03
N VAL A 93 2.85 2.76 -11.80
CA VAL A 93 1.87 3.85 -11.78
C VAL A 93 2.13 4.84 -10.66
N PRO A 94 2.41 4.44 -9.40
CA PRO A 94 2.77 5.39 -8.36
C PRO A 94 4.07 6.15 -8.65
N ALA A 95 5.10 5.52 -9.21
CA ALA A 95 6.34 6.23 -9.56
C ALA A 95 6.12 7.29 -10.66
N LEU A 96 5.32 6.96 -11.67
CA LEU A 96 4.93 7.89 -12.74
C LEU A 96 4.08 9.04 -12.20
N ALA A 97 3.09 8.76 -11.34
CA ALA A 97 2.26 9.78 -10.71
C ALA A 97 3.08 10.69 -9.78
N ALA A 98 4.02 10.12 -9.02
CA ALA A 98 4.94 10.90 -8.18
C ALA A 98 5.85 11.80 -9.04
N ALA A 99 6.38 11.30 -10.15
CA ALA A 99 7.18 12.10 -11.08
C ALA A 99 6.36 13.24 -11.71
N TRP A 100 5.11 12.99 -12.11
CA TRP A 100 4.17 14.02 -12.54
C TRP A 100 3.97 15.07 -11.43
N ARG A 101 3.69 14.63 -10.21
CA ARG A 101 3.48 15.52 -9.05
C ARG A 101 4.69 16.41 -8.76
N LEU A 102 5.91 15.89 -8.96
CA LEU A 102 7.16 16.59 -8.70
C LEU A 102 7.59 17.55 -9.82
N THR A 103 7.20 17.28 -11.08
CA THR A 103 7.74 17.99 -12.24
C THR A 103 6.70 18.71 -13.10
N GLY A 104 5.44 18.26 -13.07
CA GLY A 104 4.43 18.70 -14.03
C GLY A 104 4.62 18.15 -15.46
N ASP A 105 5.56 17.22 -15.69
CA ASP A 105 5.80 16.64 -17.00
C ASP A 105 4.69 15.66 -17.38
N THR A 106 3.88 16.07 -18.37
CA THR A 106 2.69 15.33 -18.82
C THR A 106 2.99 13.94 -19.35
N ARG A 107 4.21 13.67 -19.82
CA ARG A 107 4.60 12.34 -20.31
C ARG A 107 4.40 11.27 -19.24
N TYR A 108 4.72 11.58 -17.98
CA TYR A 108 4.52 10.66 -16.86
C TYR A 108 3.04 10.39 -16.60
N ALA A 109 2.22 11.44 -16.58
CA ALA A 109 0.77 11.30 -16.37
C ALA A 109 0.11 10.49 -17.51
N VAL A 110 0.39 10.82 -18.75
CA VAL A 110 -0.17 10.12 -19.93
C VAL A 110 0.21 8.64 -19.89
N HIS A 111 1.46 8.32 -19.57
CA HIS A 111 1.90 6.93 -19.50
C HIS A 111 1.27 6.17 -18.34
N ALA A 112 1.13 6.77 -17.15
CA ALA A 112 0.38 6.20 -16.04
C ALA A 112 -1.08 5.90 -16.44
N GLY A 113 -1.71 6.82 -17.18
CA GLY A 113 -3.06 6.64 -17.71
C GLY A 113 -3.21 5.42 -18.64
N ARG A 114 -2.17 5.09 -19.42
CA ARG A 114 -2.19 3.86 -20.26
C ARG A 114 -2.29 2.60 -19.42
N HIS A 115 -1.54 2.52 -18.33
CA HIS A 115 -1.59 1.39 -17.41
C HIS A 115 -2.94 1.31 -16.70
N LEU A 116 -3.46 2.43 -16.18
CA LEU A 116 -4.76 2.49 -15.51
C LEU A 116 -5.91 2.08 -16.45
N ARG A 117 -5.87 2.54 -17.67
CA ARG A 117 -6.87 2.16 -18.71
C ARG A 117 -6.85 0.66 -18.96
N ALA A 118 -5.67 0.07 -19.15
CA ALA A 118 -5.52 -1.36 -19.42
C ALA A 118 -6.02 -2.22 -18.27
N TRP A 119 -5.77 -1.81 -17.03
CA TRP A 119 -6.12 -2.61 -15.85
C TRP A 119 -7.58 -2.49 -15.41
N PHE A 120 -8.23 -1.33 -15.64
CA PHE A 120 -9.50 -1.03 -14.99
C PHE A 120 -10.62 -0.66 -15.97
N VAL A 121 -10.31 -0.29 -17.22
CA VAL A 121 -11.29 0.24 -18.17
C VAL A 121 -11.44 -0.61 -19.43
N ASP A 122 -10.35 -0.97 -20.10
CA ASP A 122 -10.38 -1.67 -21.38
C ASP A 122 -11.01 -3.06 -21.21
N PRO A 123 -12.16 -3.34 -21.87
CA PRO A 123 -12.86 -4.62 -21.73
C PRO A 123 -12.05 -5.83 -22.20
N LYS A 124 -10.98 -5.62 -23.00
CA LYS A 124 -10.12 -6.69 -23.47
C LYS A 124 -9.06 -7.11 -22.45
N THR A 125 -8.71 -6.23 -21.52
CA THR A 125 -7.54 -6.44 -20.64
C THR A 125 -7.81 -6.16 -19.17
N ARG A 126 -8.93 -5.50 -18.82
CA ARG A 126 -9.24 -5.16 -17.43
C ARG A 126 -9.38 -6.38 -16.55
N MET A 127 -8.90 -6.29 -15.33
CA MET A 127 -9.14 -7.28 -14.29
C MET A 127 -10.58 -7.23 -13.79
N ALA A 128 -11.18 -8.38 -13.49
CA ALA A 128 -12.45 -8.45 -12.78
C ALA A 128 -12.32 -7.91 -11.35
N PRO A 129 -13.28 -7.14 -10.82
CA PRO A 129 -13.17 -6.48 -9.52
C PRO A 129 -13.46 -7.43 -8.34
N HIS A 130 -12.73 -8.53 -8.25
CA HIS A 130 -12.80 -9.50 -7.16
C HIS A 130 -11.55 -10.39 -7.11
N LEU A 131 -11.37 -11.13 -6.00
CA LEU A 131 -10.28 -12.08 -5.77
C LEU A 131 -10.78 -13.50 -5.43
N ARG A 132 -11.84 -13.95 -6.07
CA ARG A 132 -12.44 -15.28 -5.78
C ARG A 132 -11.48 -16.43 -5.96
N TYR A 133 -10.47 -16.28 -6.83
CA TYR A 133 -9.52 -17.36 -7.16
C TYR A 133 -8.10 -17.06 -6.65
N ALA A 134 -7.97 -16.13 -5.70
CA ALA A 134 -6.68 -15.81 -5.13
C ALA A 134 -6.28 -16.78 -4.02
N GLN A 135 -4.99 -17.09 -3.98
CA GLN A 135 -4.37 -18.04 -3.06
C GLN A 135 -5.07 -19.40 -3.01
N ALA A 136 -5.42 -19.94 -4.17
CA ALA A 136 -5.92 -21.31 -4.31
C ALA A 136 -4.92 -22.32 -3.72
N ILE A 137 -5.43 -23.46 -3.26
CA ILE A 137 -4.63 -24.56 -2.74
C ILE A 137 -5.02 -25.82 -3.48
N GLN A 138 -4.06 -26.43 -4.17
CA GLN A 138 -4.28 -27.65 -4.94
C GLN A 138 -4.92 -28.75 -4.08
N GLY A 139 -6.06 -29.28 -4.55
CA GLY A 139 -6.82 -30.34 -3.88
C GLY A 139 -7.64 -29.88 -2.66
N ILE A 140 -7.64 -28.56 -2.31
CA ILE A 140 -8.35 -28.05 -1.13
C ILE A 140 -9.35 -26.95 -1.50
N THR A 141 -8.94 -25.90 -2.22
CA THR A 141 -9.81 -24.77 -2.54
C THR A 141 -9.35 -24.04 -3.79
N THR A 142 -10.30 -23.49 -4.54
CA THR A 142 -10.05 -22.68 -5.73
C THR A 142 -9.71 -21.20 -5.42
N GLY A 143 -9.84 -20.79 -4.18
CA GLY A 143 -9.52 -19.48 -3.64
C GLY A 143 -9.88 -19.42 -2.16
N ARG A 144 -9.29 -18.49 -1.39
CA ARG A 144 -9.48 -18.45 0.06
C ARG A 144 -9.40 -17.00 0.61
N PRO A 145 -9.83 -16.78 1.88
CA PRO A 145 -9.80 -15.46 2.51
C PRO A 145 -8.44 -14.74 2.42
N GLN A 146 -7.35 -15.46 2.72
CA GLN A 146 -5.99 -14.91 2.70
C GLN A 146 -5.58 -14.37 1.32
N GLY A 147 -6.29 -14.74 0.26
CA GLY A 147 -6.06 -14.20 -1.09
C GLY A 147 -6.32 -12.70 -1.22
N VAL A 148 -7.15 -12.12 -0.35
CA VAL A 148 -7.48 -10.68 -0.36
C VAL A 148 -6.23 -9.80 -0.20
N ILE A 149 -5.19 -10.30 0.48
CA ILE A 149 -3.93 -9.55 0.66
C ILE A 149 -3.18 -9.31 -0.65
N ASP A 150 -3.40 -10.12 -1.69
CA ASP A 150 -2.67 -10.03 -2.96
C ASP A 150 -2.87 -8.68 -3.67
N THR A 151 -3.98 -7.98 -3.41
CA THR A 151 -4.26 -6.64 -3.95
C THR A 151 -3.94 -5.49 -3.00
N LEU A 152 -3.27 -5.74 -1.88
CA LEU A 152 -2.83 -4.69 -0.96
C LEU A 152 -2.04 -3.59 -1.68
N HIS A 153 -1.30 -3.94 -2.70
CA HIS A 153 -0.53 -3.00 -3.53
C HIS A 153 -1.38 -1.95 -4.25
N LEU A 154 -2.68 -2.18 -4.46
CA LEU A 154 -3.58 -1.21 -5.09
C LEU A 154 -3.85 0.02 -4.21
N VAL A 155 -3.50 -0.02 -2.92
CA VAL A 155 -3.64 1.16 -2.04
C VAL A 155 -2.77 2.32 -2.51
N GLU A 156 -1.56 2.05 -3.00
CA GLU A 156 -0.69 3.09 -3.54
C GLU A 156 -1.08 3.49 -4.97
N VAL A 157 -1.68 2.57 -5.73
CA VAL A 157 -2.30 2.90 -7.03
C VAL A 157 -3.49 3.84 -6.84
N ALA A 158 -4.31 3.66 -5.80
CA ALA A 158 -5.39 4.58 -5.46
C ALA A 158 -4.85 6.00 -5.17
N ARG A 159 -3.77 6.13 -4.40
CA ARG A 159 -3.09 7.43 -4.17
C ARG A 159 -2.52 8.03 -5.46
N ALA A 160 -2.01 7.19 -6.36
CA ALA A 160 -1.53 7.64 -7.66
C ALA A 160 -2.66 8.20 -8.54
N ILE A 161 -3.84 7.57 -8.54
CA ILE A 161 -5.02 8.05 -9.27
C ILE A 161 -5.43 9.44 -8.77
N GLU A 162 -5.50 9.64 -7.45
CA GLU A 162 -5.79 10.95 -6.84
C GLU A 162 -4.75 12.02 -7.24
N ALA A 163 -3.46 11.65 -7.25
CA ALA A 163 -2.39 12.56 -7.64
C ALA A 163 -2.43 12.94 -9.13
N LEU A 164 -3.06 12.12 -9.96
CA LEU A 164 -3.26 12.35 -11.40
C LEU A 164 -4.52 13.16 -11.72
N ASP A 165 -5.35 13.50 -10.74
CA ASP A 165 -6.52 14.35 -10.95
C ASP A 165 -6.13 15.70 -11.57
N GLY A 166 -6.87 16.12 -12.59
CA GLY A 166 -6.58 17.34 -13.34
C GLY A 166 -5.38 17.24 -14.28
N SER A 167 -4.75 16.06 -14.43
CA SER A 167 -3.72 15.80 -15.43
C SER A 167 -4.33 15.24 -16.73
N PRO A 168 -3.57 15.16 -17.84
CA PRO A 168 -4.02 14.53 -19.08
C PRO A 168 -3.92 12.98 -19.04
N ALA A 169 -3.84 12.34 -17.87
CA ALA A 169 -3.69 10.89 -17.74
C ALA A 169 -4.89 10.12 -18.31
N LEU A 170 -6.08 10.58 -17.96
CA LEU A 170 -7.36 9.95 -18.31
C LEU A 170 -8.36 11.04 -18.72
N SER A 171 -9.21 10.73 -19.69
CA SER A 171 -10.43 11.50 -19.93
C SER A 171 -11.39 11.36 -18.74
N SER A 172 -12.40 12.25 -18.65
CA SER A 172 -13.42 12.16 -17.58
C SER A 172 -14.09 10.78 -17.56
N VAL A 173 -14.51 10.27 -18.72
CA VAL A 173 -15.16 8.95 -18.83
C VAL A 173 -14.24 7.81 -18.36
N GLU A 174 -12.97 7.85 -18.72
CA GLU A 174 -11.99 6.87 -18.26
C GLU A 174 -11.72 6.98 -16.75
N GLY A 175 -11.62 8.19 -16.23
CA GLY A 175 -11.48 8.44 -14.81
C GLY A 175 -12.66 7.91 -13.99
N ASP A 176 -13.88 8.12 -14.49
CA ASP A 176 -15.10 7.55 -13.90
C ASP A 176 -15.12 6.02 -13.99
N GLY A 177 -14.64 5.45 -15.11
CA GLY A 177 -14.48 4.00 -15.28
C GLY A 177 -13.50 3.39 -14.28
N VAL A 178 -12.34 4.02 -14.10
CA VAL A 178 -11.34 3.58 -13.08
C VAL A 178 -11.95 3.63 -11.67
N ARG A 179 -12.57 4.74 -11.27
CA ARG A 179 -13.22 4.85 -9.95
C ARG A 179 -14.41 3.90 -9.81
N GLY A 180 -15.13 3.64 -10.91
CA GLY A 180 -16.20 2.63 -10.96
C GLY A 180 -15.67 1.24 -10.61
N TRP A 181 -14.54 0.83 -11.18
CA TRP A 181 -13.88 -0.43 -10.85
C TRP A 181 -13.52 -0.52 -9.37
N PHE A 182 -12.90 0.51 -8.79
CA PHE A 182 -12.57 0.54 -7.36
C PHE A 182 -13.80 0.52 -6.46
N ARG A 183 -14.91 1.15 -6.88
CA ARG A 183 -16.19 1.09 -6.15
C ARG A 183 -16.78 -0.32 -6.15
N GLU A 184 -16.74 -1.01 -7.28
CA GLU A 184 -17.19 -2.40 -7.39
C GLU A 184 -16.31 -3.33 -6.57
N TYR A 185 -14.99 -3.15 -6.64
CA TYR A 185 -14.05 -3.95 -5.87
C TYR A 185 -14.20 -3.73 -4.36
N ASN A 186 -14.40 -2.49 -3.92
CA ASN A 186 -14.64 -2.18 -2.50
C ASN A 186 -15.97 -2.77 -2.00
N ARG A 187 -17.00 -2.80 -2.85
CA ARG A 187 -18.24 -3.50 -2.54
C ARG A 187 -18.00 -5.00 -2.38
N TRP A 188 -17.21 -5.63 -3.26
CA TRP A 188 -16.84 -7.03 -3.11
C TRP A 188 -16.08 -7.28 -1.80
N LEU A 189 -15.11 -6.46 -1.45
CA LEU A 189 -14.35 -6.54 -0.20
C LEU A 189 -15.25 -6.50 1.05
N THR A 190 -16.36 -5.80 0.98
CA THR A 190 -17.27 -5.58 2.12
C THR A 190 -18.50 -6.48 2.11
N SER A 191 -18.66 -7.37 1.14
CA SER A 191 -19.84 -8.25 1.03
C SER A 191 -19.54 -9.71 0.72
N ASP A 192 -18.39 -10.04 0.12
CA ASP A 192 -18.05 -11.43 -0.22
C ASP A 192 -17.63 -12.22 1.02
N GLU A 193 -18.01 -13.48 1.09
CA GLU A 193 -17.77 -14.35 2.26
C GLU A 193 -16.27 -14.49 2.59
N ASN A 194 -15.40 -14.68 1.59
CA ASN A 194 -13.97 -14.77 1.79
C ASN A 194 -13.38 -13.43 2.24
N ALA A 195 -13.82 -12.32 1.65
CA ALA A 195 -13.37 -11.00 2.04
C ALA A 195 -13.79 -10.63 3.47
N LEU A 196 -14.99 -11.05 3.90
CA LEU A 196 -15.45 -10.86 5.28
C LEU A 196 -14.70 -11.75 6.28
N LYS A 197 -14.31 -12.97 5.90
CA LYS A 197 -13.43 -13.81 6.72
C LYS A 197 -12.03 -13.20 6.87
N GLU A 198 -11.50 -12.58 5.82
CA GLU A 198 -10.23 -11.85 5.89
C GLU A 198 -10.34 -10.61 6.80
N ARG A 199 -11.46 -9.86 6.71
CA ARG A 199 -11.78 -8.76 7.63
C ARG A 199 -11.67 -9.17 9.10
N ASP A 200 -12.10 -10.38 9.43
CA ASP A 200 -12.21 -10.87 10.80
C ASP A 200 -11.00 -11.72 11.24
N ALA A 201 -9.93 -11.72 10.44
CA ALA A 201 -8.65 -12.33 10.80
C ALA A 201 -8.07 -11.64 12.07
N LYS A 202 -7.25 -12.40 12.84
CA LYS A 202 -6.70 -11.89 14.12
C LYS A 202 -5.34 -11.21 13.97
N ASN A 203 -4.73 -11.26 12.80
CA ASN A 203 -3.38 -10.80 12.49
C ASN A 203 -3.38 -9.71 11.40
N ASN A 204 -2.22 -9.43 10.81
CA ASN A 204 -2.03 -8.42 9.76
C ASN A 204 -3.04 -8.49 8.60
N HIS A 205 -3.61 -9.65 8.32
CA HIS A 205 -4.62 -9.83 7.28
C HIS A 205 -5.82 -8.90 7.46
N ALA A 206 -6.37 -8.79 8.69
CA ALA A 206 -7.47 -7.85 8.97
C ALA A 206 -7.05 -6.39 8.79
N THR A 207 -5.80 -6.04 9.14
CA THR A 207 -5.27 -4.68 8.93
C THR A 207 -5.11 -4.39 7.44
N CYS A 208 -4.62 -5.36 6.65
CA CYS A 208 -4.48 -5.23 5.20
C CYS A 208 -5.83 -5.09 4.49
N TRP A 209 -6.84 -5.85 4.93
CA TRP A 209 -8.22 -5.68 4.47
C TRP A 209 -8.71 -4.25 4.77
N LEU A 210 -8.53 -3.78 6.01
CA LEU A 210 -8.98 -2.45 6.44
C LEU A 210 -8.29 -1.34 5.65
N LEU A 211 -6.98 -1.45 5.40
CA LEU A 211 -6.23 -0.47 4.62
C LEU A 211 -6.75 -0.38 3.18
N GLN A 212 -7.05 -1.52 2.55
CA GLN A 212 -7.62 -1.55 1.20
C GLN A 212 -8.98 -0.87 1.18
N VAL A 213 -9.90 -1.25 2.08
CA VAL A 213 -11.22 -0.64 2.19
C VAL A 213 -11.12 0.88 2.41
N ALA A 214 -10.25 1.32 3.32
CA ALA A 214 -10.02 2.73 3.61
C ALA A 214 -9.50 3.52 2.38
N ALA A 215 -8.47 2.99 1.71
CA ALA A 215 -7.86 3.65 0.56
C ALA A 215 -8.82 3.74 -0.63
N PHE A 216 -9.61 2.69 -0.86
CA PHE A 216 -10.56 2.66 -1.97
C PHE A 216 -11.81 3.50 -1.67
N ALA A 217 -12.30 3.52 -0.43
CA ALA A 217 -13.36 4.42 0.01
C ALA A 217 -12.93 5.89 -0.14
N HIS A 218 -11.69 6.22 0.24
CA HIS A 218 -11.13 7.55 0.07
C HIS A 218 -11.08 7.97 -1.41
N LEU A 219 -10.57 7.09 -2.29
CA LEU A 219 -10.49 7.34 -3.74
C LEU A 219 -11.85 7.64 -4.37
N VAL A 220 -12.91 6.94 -3.93
CA VAL A 220 -14.26 7.10 -4.50
C VAL A 220 -15.14 8.07 -3.73
N GLY A 221 -14.63 8.67 -2.64
CA GLY A 221 -15.36 9.64 -1.82
C GLY A 221 -16.45 9.04 -0.93
N ASP A 222 -16.35 7.76 -0.56
CA ASP A 222 -17.31 7.07 0.30
C ASP A 222 -17.04 7.39 1.79
N ARG A 223 -17.65 8.47 2.26
CA ARG A 223 -17.45 8.98 3.62
C ARG A 223 -17.99 8.03 4.71
N GLU A 224 -19.08 7.34 4.43
CA GLU A 224 -19.67 6.39 5.38
C GLU A 224 -18.71 5.22 5.63
N GLN A 225 -18.18 4.66 4.56
CA GLN A 225 -17.24 3.56 4.66
C GLN A 225 -15.90 3.99 5.29
N MET A 226 -15.43 5.21 5.02
CA MET A 226 -14.26 5.78 5.71
C MET A 226 -14.49 5.93 7.23
N ALA A 227 -15.68 6.39 7.65
CA ALA A 227 -16.03 6.51 9.05
C ALA A 227 -16.12 5.13 9.73
N ALA A 228 -16.75 4.15 9.09
CA ALA A 228 -16.82 2.78 9.58
C ALA A 228 -15.41 2.13 9.68
N ALA A 229 -14.54 2.38 8.71
CA ALA A 229 -13.15 1.90 8.73
C ALA A 229 -12.34 2.52 9.88
N ARG A 230 -12.52 3.81 10.15
CA ARG A 230 -11.88 4.52 11.27
C ARG A 230 -12.33 3.94 12.62
N GLU A 231 -13.62 3.72 12.78
CA GLU A 231 -14.17 3.12 14.00
C GLU A 231 -13.64 1.69 14.19
N ARG A 232 -13.59 0.89 13.12
CA ARG A 232 -13.05 -0.47 13.18
C ARG A 232 -11.55 -0.48 13.55
N PHE A 233 -10.78 0.49 13.09
CA PHE A 233 -9.38 0.62 13.50
C PHE A 233 -9.25 0.76 15.02
N LYS A 234 -10.06 1.64 15.62
CA LYS A 234 -10.05 1.93 17.06
C LYS A 234 -10.61 0.78 17.90
N THR A 235 -11.71 0.18 17.48
CA THR A 235 -12.47 -0.78 18.30
C THR A 235 -12.08 -2.24 18.05
N VAL A 236 -11.44 -2.55 16.93
CA VAL A 236 -11.10 -3.94 16.55
C VAL A 236 -9.61 -4.11 16.30
N ILE A 237 -9.00 -3.32 15.40
CA ILE A 237 -7.63 -3.57 14.99
C ILE A 237 -6.66 -3.28 16.14
N VAL A 238 -6.66 -2.09 16.69
CA VAL A 238 -5.75 -1.72 17.79
C VAL A 238 -5.91 -2.66 18.99
N PRO A 239 -7.13 -2.88 19.54
CA PRO A 239 -7.29 -3.72 20.73
C PRO A 239 -6.91 -5.19 20.52
N ASN A 240 -7.12 -5.74 19.32
CA ASN A 240 -6.92 -7.17 19.07
C ASN A 240 -5.53 -7.53 18.55
N GLN A 241 -4.83 -6.57 17.92
CA GLN A 241 -3.56 -6.86 17.25
C GLN A 241 -2.35 -6.29 17.99
N THR A 242 -2.53 -5.33 18.90
CA THR A 242 -1.42 -4.79 19.71
C THR A 242 -1.51 -5.25 21.15
N ALA A 243 -0.36 -5.46 21.79
CA ALA A 243 -0.24 -5.66 23.23
C ALA A 243 0.05 -4.33 23.95
N ALA A 244 -0.04 -4.33 25.29
CA ALA A 244 0.21 -3.15 26.10
C ALA A 244 1.65 -2.61 25.97
N ASP A 245 2.63 -3.47 25.64
CA ASP A 245 4.00 -3.09 25.32
C ASP A 245 4.20 -2.55 23.90
N GLY A 246 3.17 -2.62 23.05
CA GLY A 246 3.19 -2.22 21.65
C GLY A 246 3.57 -3.33 20.67
N SER A 247 3.87 -4.53 21.16
CA SER A 247 4.16 -5.68 20.28
C SER A 247 2.92 -6.19 19.54
N PHE A 248 3.14 -7.04 18.54
CA PHE A 248 2.09 -7.72 17.75
C PHE A 248 2.06 -9.22 18.06
N PRO A 249 1.32 -9.70 19.08
CA PRO A 249 1.38 -11.08 19.56
C PRO A 249 1.14 -12.14 18.45
N GLU A 250 0.22 -11.88 17.53
CA GLU A 250 -0.09 -12.82 16.44
C GLU A 250 1.04 -12.92 15.41
N GLU A 251 1.77 -11.83 15.18
CA GLU A 251 2.92 -11.82 14.27
C GLU A 251 4.16 -12.45 14.93
N LEU A 252 4.34 -12.20 16.23
CA LEU A 252 5.47 -12.75 17.00
C LEU A 252 5.43 -14.29 17.16
N ARG A 253 4.28 -14.91 16.95
CA ARG A 253 4.12 -16.38 16.97
C ARG A 253 4.42 -17.05 15.63
N ARG A 254 4.59 -16.26 14.56
CA ARG A 254 4.84 -16.74 13.22
C ARG A 254 6.32 -17.07 12.99
N THR A 255 6.61 -17.71 11.88
CA THR A 255 7.96 -18.11 11.46
C THR A 255 8.80 -16.93 10.91
N LYS A 256 8.18 -15.79 10.66
CA LYS A 256 8.83 -14.53 10.25
C LYS A 256 8.43 -13.40 11.21
N PRO A 257 8.76 -13.48 12.52
CA PRO A 257 8.23 -12.54 13.51
C PRO A 257 8.65 -11.10 13.30
N TYR A 258 9.84 -10.86 12.75
CA TYR A 258 10.34 -9.53 12.46
C TYR A 258 9.64 -8.92 11.24
N GLY A 259 9.67 -9.62 10.12
CA GLY A 259 9.08 -9.14 8.87
C GLY A 259 7.56 -8.94 8.98
N TYR A 260 6.83 -9.86 9.62
CA TYR A 260 5.39 -9.69 9.83
C TYR A 260 5.05 -8.55 10.77
N SER A 261 5.87 -8.30 11.82
CA SER A 261 5.67 -7.13 12.69
C SER A 261 5.88 -5.82 11.93
N LEU A 262 6.92 -5.72 11.10
CA LEU A 262 7.13 -4.57 10.23
C LEU A 262 5.98 -4.38 9.23
N PHE A 263 5.51 -5.48 8.64
CA PHE A 263 4.43 -5.46 7.66
C PHE A 263 3.10 -4.99 8.26
N ASN A 264 2.75 -5.49 9.47
CA ASN A 264 1.54 -5.05 10.16
C ASN A 264 1.63 -3.57 10.58
N LEU A 265 2.81 -3.15 11.08
CA LEU A 265 3.06 -1.75 11.44
C LEU A 265 2.87 -0.82 10.23
N GLU A 266 3.40 -1.21 9.06
CA GLU A 266 3.23 -0.46 7.82
C GLU A 266 1.76 -0.37 7.39
N ALA A 267 1.01 -1.48 7.50
CA ALA A 267 -0.41 -1.49 7.18
C ALA A 267 -1.22 -0.60 8.13
N MET A 268 -0.96 -0.66 9.45
CA MET A 268 -1.60 0.21 10.44
C MET A 268 -1.27 1.69 10.19
N ALA A 269 -0.01 1.99 9.85
CA ALA A 269 0.42 3.33 9.48
C ALA A 269 -0.30 3.86 8.23
N GLY A 270 -0.47 3.00 7.22
CA GLY A 270 -1.25 3.32 6.02
C GLY A 270 -2.72 3.64 6.33
N VAL A 271 -3.35 2.89 7.24
CA VAL A 271 -4.71 3.17 7.73
C VAL A 271 -4.76 4.52 8.42
N ALA A 272 -3.86 4.77 9.38
CA ALA A 272 -3.81 6.03 10.12
C ALA A 272 -3.56 7.23 9.20
N GLN A 273 -2.64 7.08 8.22
CA GLN A 273 -2.34 8.12 7.23
C GLN A 273 -3.53 8.41 6.30
N THR A 274 -4.39 7.41 6.05
CA THR A 274 -5.56 7.56 5.18
C THR A 274 -6.76 8.15 5.91
N LEU A 275 -6.98 7.75 7.18
CA LEU A 275 -8.23 7.99 7.88
C LEU A 275 -8.15 9.05 8.99
N SER A 276 -6.94 9.46 9.43
CA SER A 276 -6.81 10.53 10.44
C SER A 276 -7.41 11.83 9.93
N THR A 277 -8.12 12.50 10.81
CA THR A 277 -8.65 13.85 10.59
C THR A 277 -8.08 14.81 11.65
N LYS A 278 -8.37 16.10 11.50
CA LYS A 278 -7.98 17.10 12.50
C LYS A 278 -8.57 16.81 13.88
N ASP A 279 -9.78 16.24 13.92
CA ASP A 279 -10.54 16.04 15.15
C ASP A 279 -10.48 14.58 15.65
N ASP A 280 -9.95 13.64 14.84
CA ASP A 280 -9.81 12.22 15.18
C ASP A 280 -8.51 11.66 14.60
N ASN A 281 -7.41 11.84 15.35
CA ASN A 281 -6.06 11.46 14.95
C ASN A 281 -5.76 10.02 15.37
N LEU A 282 -5.75 9.08 14.42
CA LEU A 282 -5.50 7.67 14.68
C LEU A 282 -4.05 7.37 15.12
N TRP A 283 -3.11 8.27 14.89
CA TRP A 283 -1.74 8.16 15.37
C TRP A 283 -1.62 8.32 16.88
N GLU A 284 -2.51 9.14 17.46
CA GLU A 284 -2.55 9.45 18.88
C GLU A 284 -3.60 8.62 19.63
N PHE A 285 -4.43 7.87 18.91
CA PHE A 285 -5.45 7.02 19.53
C PHE A 285 -4.82 5.96 20.41
N GLU A 286 -5.28 5.88 21.68
CA GLU A 286 -4.93 4.83 22.62
C GLU A 286 -6.20 4.24 23.26
N THR A 287 -6.16 2.94 23.51
CA THR A 287 -7.17 2.26 24.36
C THR A 287 -6.95 2.61 25.82
N SER A 288 -7.92 2.28 26.70
CA SER A 288 -7.81 2.55 28.14
C SER A 288 -6.61 1.86 28.82
N ASP A 289 -6.08 0.78 28.22
CA ASP A 289 -4.89 0.07 28.68
C ASP A 289 -3.61 0.48 27.92
N GLY A 290 -3.66 1.58 27.15
CA GLY A 290 -2.51 2.21 26.51
C GLY A 290 -2.05 1.56 25.22
N ARG A 291 -2.85 0.69 24.59
CA ARG A 291 -2.55 0.14 23.25
C ARG A 291 -2.83 1.20 22.19
N GLY A 292 -1.96 1.32 21.20
CA GLY A 292 -2.10 2.29 20.13
C GLY A 292 -0.97 2.19 19.12
N LEU A 293 -1.16 2.87 17.98
CA LEU A 293 -0.15 2.87 16.92
C LEU A 293 1.15 3.56 17.38
N GLY A 294 1.06 4.64 18.15
CA GLY A 294 2.23 5.31 18.72
C GLY A 294 3.05 4.37 19.63
N ARG A 295 2.39 3.52 20.40
CA ARG A 295 3.03 2.49 21.22
C ARG A 295 3.69 1.41 20.37
N ALA A 296 3.04 0.96 19.31
CA ALA A 296 3.61 -0.01 18.37
C ALA A 296 4.85 0.54 17.64
N MET A 297 4.82 1.82 17.24
CA MET A 297 6.00 2.52 16.73
C MET A 297 7.15 2.52 17.75
N ALA A 298 6.86 2.89 18.99
CA ALA A 298 7.86 2.94 20.07
C ALA A 298 8.48 1.55 20.37
N TYR A 299 7.69 0.47 20.22
CA TYR A 299 8.16 -0.91 20.36
C TYR A 299 9.11 -1.29 19.22
N MET A 300 8.73 -1.03 17.96
CA MET A 300 9.47 -1.52 16.79
C MET A 300 10.71 -0.67 16.44
N VAL A 301 10.69 0.64 16.65
CA VAL A 301 11.77 1.56 16.22
C VAL A 301 13.15 1.19 16.76
N PRO A 302 13.34 0.79 18.03
CA PRO A 302 14.64 0.32 18.51
C PRO A 302 15.21 -0.85 17.68
N TYR A 303 14.37 -1.81 17.33
CA TYR A 303 14.76 -3.00 16.55
C TYR A 303 14.94 -2.70 15.05
N ILE A 304 14.27 -1.66 14.52
CA ILE A 304 14.54 -1.15 13.17
C ILE A 304 15.89 -0.44 13.14
N ARG A 305 16.26 0.28 14.20
CA ARG A 305 17.53 0.99 14.32
C ARG A 305 18.70 0.03 14.49
N ASP A 306 18.54 -0.98 15.32
CA ASP A 306 19.53 -2.04 15.53
C ASP A 306 18.85 -3.41 15.63
N LYS A 307 18.74 -4.07 14.47
CA LYS A 307 18.11 -5.39 14.35
C LYS A 307 18.78 -6.45 15.23
N LYS A 308 20.06 -6.29 15.59
CA LYS A 308 20.76 -7.26 16.43
C LYS A 308 20.17 -7.37 17.82
N THR A 309 19.41 -6.36 18.26
CA THR A 309 18.70 -6.35 19.55
C THR A 309 17.34 -7.02 19.52
N TRP A 310 16.89 -7.51 18.33
CA TRP A 310 15.61 -8.19 18.17
C TRP A 310 15.51 -9.43 19.07
N PRO A 311 14.49 -9.55 19.94
CA PRO A 311 14.46 -10.59 20.97
C PRO A 311 13.82 -11.92 20.51
N LYS A 312 13.49 -12.05 19.23
CA LYS A 312 12.89 -13.27 18.66
C LYS A 312 13.86 -13.93 17.67
N PRO A 313 13.65 -15.21 17.32
CA PRO A 313 14.42 -15.84 16.25
C PRO A 313 14.38 -15.04 14.95
N PRO A 314 15.42 -15.13 14.11
CA PRO A 314 15.38 -14.55 12.77
C PRO A 314 14.27 -15.18 11.94
N ASP A 315 13.80 -14.43 10.95
CA ASP A 315 12.81 -14.90 9.98
C ASP A 315 13.37 -16.09 9.18
N VAL A 316 12.57 -17.12 8.95
CA VAL A 316 13.01 -18.36 8.26
C VAL A 316 13.45 -18.13 6.81
N MET A 317 12.99 -17.05 6.17
CA MET A 317 13.43 -16.59 4.84
C MET A 317 13.49 -15.07 4.80
N TYR A 318 14.44 -14.56 4.04
CA TYR A 318 14.61 -13.12 3.75
C TYR A 318 14.91 -12.24 4.97
N ASP A 319 15.38 -12.81 6.08
CA ASP A 319 15.70 -12.05 7.30
C ASP A 319 16.71 -10.93 7.04
N ALA A 320 17.75 -11.21 6.27
CA ALA A 320 18.81 -10.24 5.96
C ALA A 320 18.34 -9.04 5.12
N GLU A 321 17.19 -9.15 4.45
CA GLU A 321 16.65 -8.12 3.57
C GLU A 321 15.91 -7.01 4.32
N TRP A 322 15.62 -7.21 5.59
CA TRP A 322 14.90 -6.25 6.44
C TRP A 322 15.82 -5.61 7.49
N PRO A 323 15.58 -4.36 7.88
CA PRO A 323 14.45 -3.49 7.49
C PRO A 323 14.70 -2.74 6.19
N MET A 324 13.60 -2.36 5.50
CA MET A 324 13.56 -1.40 4.41
C MET A 324 13.14 -0.01 4.93
N ARG A 325 13.09 0.98 4.04
CA ARG A 325 12.64 2.35 4.33
C ARG A 325 11.10 2.40 4.42
N GLN A 326 10.52 1.73 5.43
CA GLN A 326 9.07 1.73 5.65
C GLN A 326 8.53 3.15 5.81
N ALA A 327 7.40 3.43 5.13
CA ALA A 327 6.74 4.72 5.21
C ALA A 327 6.17 5.02 6.61
N SER A 328 5.89 3.99 7.40
CA SER A 328 5.48 4.10 8.81
C SER A 328 6.43 4.96 9.65
N LEU A 329 7.75 4.84 9.41
CA LEU A 329 8.75 5.68 10.09
C LEU A 329 8.62 7.17 9.72
N LEU A 330 8.39 7.44 8.44
CA LEU A 330 8.20 8.81 7.97
C LEU A 330 6.88 9.39 8.48
N PHE A 331 5.78 8.66 8.27
CA PHE A 331 4.45 9.13 8.64
C PHE A 331 4.31 9.27 10.15
N GLY A 332 4.74 8.25 10.91
CA GLY A 332 4.74 8.32 12.38
C GLY A 332 5.69 9.38 12.93
N GLY A 333 6.84 9.58 12.28
CA GLY A 333 7.78 10.64 12.65
C GLY A 333 7.19 12.04 12.49
N LEU A 334 6.41 12.26 11.42
CA LEU A 334 5.73 13.52 11.17
C LEU A 334 4.48 13.71 12.04
N ALA A 335 3.69 12.64 12.22
CA ALA A 335 2.41 12.71 12.93
C ALA A 335 2.56 12.80 14.46
N LEU A 336 3.61 12.18 15.02
CA LEU A 336 3.89 12.11 16.45
C LEU A 336 4.99 13.08 16.90
N ASP A 337 5.46 13.96 16.02
CA ASP A 337 6.59 14.87 16.25
C ASP A 337 7.85 14.13 16.75
N ARG A 338 8.26 13.09 16.01
CA ARG A 338 9.42 12.25 16.27
C ARG A 338 10.47 12.36 15.17
N PRO A 339 11.26 13.43 15.15
CA PRO A 339 12.25 13.67 14.08
C PRO A 339 13.30 12.55 13.99
N GLU A 340 13.56 11.82 15.08
CA GLU A 340 14.44 10.67 15.09
C GLU A 340 13.92 9.48 14.27
N TYR A 341 12.61 9.34 14.08
CA TYR A 341 12.02 8.33 13.21
C TYR A 341 12.25 8.69 11.73
N VAL A 342 12.09 9.97 11.42
CA VAL A 342 12.38 10.50 10.07
C VAL A 342 13.89 10.38 9.75
N ALA A 343 14.75 10.67 10.72
CA ALA A 343 16.20 10.50 10.56
C ALA A 343 16.55 9.03 10.28
N LEU A 344 15.96 8.09 11.02
CA LEU A 344 16.14 6.65 10.78
C LEU A 344 15.62 6.24 9.39
N TRP A 345 14.42 6.69 9.00
CA TRP A 345 13.86 6.44 7.67
C TRP A 345 14.84 6.81 6.55
N LYS A 346 15.55 7.93 6.67
CA LYS A 346 16.53 8.39 5.67
C LYS A 346 17.74 7.48 5.51
N THR A 347 18.08 6.68 6.51
CA THR A 347 19.26 5.80 6.49
C THR A 347 18.98 4.43 5.87
N LEU A 348 17.72 4.04 5.72
CA LEU A 348 17.32 2.72 5.29
C LEU A 348 17.25 2.59 3.75
N PRO A 349 17.43 1.37 3.20
CA PRO A 349 17.28 1.10 1.77
C PRO A 349 15.88 1.43 1.28
N ALA A 350 15.79 2.21 0.19
CA ALA A 350 14.51 2.63 -0.39
C ALA A 350 13.94 1.64 -1.39
N ASP A 351 14.80 0.86 -2.04
CA ASP A 351 14.45 -0.05 -3.13
C ASP A 351 15.15 -1.41 -2.91
N SER A 352 14.53 -2.48 -3.41
CA SER A 352 15.09 -3.84 -3.41
C SER A 352 14.93 -4.47 -4.79
N ASN A 353 15.80 -5.43 -5.10
CA ASN A 353 15.69 -6.31 -6.27
C ASN A 353 15.14 -7.70 -5.90
N VAL A 354 14.91 -7.96 -4.62
CA VAL A 354 14.36 -9.24 -4.12
C VAL A 354 12.85 -9.22 -4.25
N GLU A 355 12.29 -10.13 -5.05
CA GLU A 355 10.85 -10.17 -5.38
C GLU A 355 9.97 -10.22 -4.12
N GLU A 356 10.34 -11.04 -3.14
CA GLU A 356 9.60 -11.15 -1.88
C GLU A 356 9.60 -9.85 -1.07
N VAL A 357 10.72 -9.10 -1.07
CA VAL A 357 10.79 -7.79 -0.40
C VAL A 357 9.93 -6.78 -1.12
N ILE A 358 10.00 -6.73 -2.46
CA ILE A 358 9.15 -5.84 -3.28
C ILE A 358 7.66 -6.13 -3.00
N ARG A 359 7.31 -7.41 -2.85
CA ARG A 359 5.96 -7.86 -2.54
C ARG A 359 5.49 -7.42 -1.15
N ASN A 360 6.36 -7.44 -0.15
CA ASN A 360 6.02 -7.08 1.23
C ASN A 360 6.29 -5.61 1.56
N PHE A 361 6.73 -4.82 0.59
CA PHE A 361 7.00 -3.39 0.70
C PHE A 361 6.04 -2.62 -0.23
N PHE A 362 4.82 -2.37 0.25
CA PHE A 362 3.69 -1.92 -0.59
C PHE A 362 3.48 -0.38 -0.61
N ILE A 363 4.11 0.39 0.29
CA ILE A 363 4.14 1.86 0.22
C ILE A 363 5.54 2.32 -0.16
N ARG A 364 5.73 2.76 -1.41
CA ARG A 364 7.04 3.07 -2.00
C ARG A 364 7.21 4.52 -2.40
N GLN A 365 6.10 5.25 -2.54
CA GLN A 365 6.09 6.63 -3.01
C GLN A 365 5.46 7.55 -1.96
N PRO A 366 6.16 7.82 -0.84
CA PRO A 366 5.59 8.58 0.27
C PRO A 366 5.15 9.98 -0.13
N VAL A 367 5.69 10.53 -1.22
CA VAL A 367 5.24 11.82 -1.78
C VAL A 367 3.78 11.83 -2.23
N LEU A 368 3.18 10.65 -2.49
CA LEU A 368 1.76 10.53 -2.84
C LEU A 368 0.83 10.54 -1.62
N TRP A 369 1.38 10.24 -0.44
CA TRP A 369 0.64 10.11 0.81
C TRP A 369 0.67 11.38 1.67
N LEU A 370 1.53 12.33 1.31
CA LEU A 370 1.68 13.58 2.02
C LEU A 370 1.00 14.70 1.22
N GLU A 371 0.13 15.45 1.89
CA GLU A 371 -0.56 16.57 1.25
C GLU A 371 0.42 17.72 0.94
N PRO A 372 0.27 18.41 -0.21
CA PRO A 372 0.95 19.68 -0.43
C PRO A 372 0.47 20.70 0.59
N THR A 373 1.36 21.56 1.09
CA THR A 373 0.96 22.66 1.98
C THR A 373 -0.10 23.57 1.36
N ALA A 374 -0.91 24.22 2.23
CA ALA A 374 -2.01 25.10 1.80
C ALA A 374 -1.55 26.21 0.82
N GLU A 375 -0.33 26.76 1.01
CA GLU A 375 0.27 27.77 0.11
C GLU A 375 0.46 27.24 -1.31
N ARG A 376 0.72 25.95 -1.48
CA ARG A 376 0.91 25.30 -2.80
C ARG A 376 -0.38 24.86 -3.44
N ARG A 377 -1.43 24.56 -2.66
CA ARG A 377 -2.79 24.40 -3.21
C ARG A 377 -3.26 25.69 -3.85
N GLY A 378 -2.99 26.85 -3.20
CA GLY A 378 -3.26 28.17 -3.75
C GLY A 378 -2.50 28.46 -5.04
N ALA A 379 -1.19 28.18 -5.07
CA ALA A 379 -0.35 28.38 -6.25
C ALA A 379 -0.73 27.46 -7.43
N ARG A 380 -1.09 26.18 -7.17
CA ARG A 380 -1.61 25.27 -8.21
C ARG A 380 -2.97 25.70 -8.75
N ARG A 381 -3.89 26.16 -7.89
CA ARG A 381 -5.18 26.71 -8.32
C ARG A 381 -5.03 28.01 -9.10
N ALA A 382 -4.08 28.86 -8.73
CA ALA A 382 -3.75 30.10 -9.47
C ALA A 382 -3.13 29.76 -10.84
N ALA A 383 -2.13 28.88 -10.90
CA ALA A 383 -1.49 28.44 -12.14
C ALA A 383 -2.48 27.72 -13.09
N ALA A 384 -3.41 26.92 -12.55
CA ALA A 384 -4.47 26.29 -13.34
C ALA A 384 -5.52 27.29 -13.87
N ARG A 385 -5.73 28.42 -13.18
CA ARG A 385 -6.59 29.52 -13.63
C ARG A 385 -5.91 30.44 -14.65
N GLU A 386 -4.59 30.62 -14.54
CA GLU A 386 -3.78 31.43 -15.45
C GLU A 386 -3.29 30.65 -16.69
N GLY A 387 -3.29 29.30 -16.65
CA GLY A 387 -2.84 28.39 -17.69
C GLY A 387 -3.85 28.10 -18.80
N GLY A 388 -4.92 28.89 -18.89
CA GLY A 388 -5.64 29.07 -20.15
C GLY A 388 -4.72 29.73 -21.19
N PHE A 389 -3.98 28.91 -21.97
CA PHE A 389 -3.10 29.34 -23.05
C PHE A 389 -1.84 30.15 -22.66
N ARG A 390 -0.77 29.47 -22.25
CA ARG A 390 0.62 29.67 -22.71
C ARG A 390 1.55 28.67 -22.00
N GLY A 391 2.25 27.85 -22.78
CA GLY A 391 3.27 26.91 -22.26
C GLY A 391 4.44 27.65 -21.63
N GLY A 392 4.56 27.54 -20.33
CA GLY A 392 5.69 28.00 -19.55
C GLY A 392 5.65 27.32 -18.20
N ALA A 393 6.56 26.36 -17.96
CA ALA A 393 6.63 25.59 -16.73
C ALA A 393 7.18 26.46 -15.59
N HIS A 394 6.32 27.00 -14.73
CA HIS A 394 6.74 27.51 -13.44
C HIS A 394 6.78 26.38 -12.41
N ARG A 395 7.99 26.07 -11.95
CA ARG A 395 8.29 25.06 -10.91
C ARG A 395 7.88 25.59 -9.55
N VAL A 396 6.93 24.97 -8.89
CA VAL A 396 6.61 25.21 -7.48
C VAL A 396 7.22 24.06 -6.66
N PRO A 397 8.17 24.31 -5.76
CA PRO A 397 8.79 23.25 -4.95
C PRO A 397 7.81 22.71 -3.88
N PHE A 398 7.88 21.44 -3.50
CA PHE A 398 7.08 20.77 -2.44
C PHE A 398 7.84 20.84 -1.10
N ASP A 399 7.22 21.19 0.02
CA ASP A 399 7.91 21.42 1.29
C ASP A 399 7.79 20.27 2.32
N GLY A 400 7.08 19.21 2.00
CA GLY A 400 7.07 17.99 2.79
C GLY A 400 6.45 18.08 4.19
N ARG A 401 5.80 19.19 4.54
CA ARG A 401 5.13 19.27 5.85
C ARG A 401 3.91 18.35 5.87
N TRP A 402 3.83 17.56 6.93
CA TRP A 402 2.64 16.75 7.19
C TRP A 402 1.46 17.69 7.52
N VAL A 403 0.36 17.46 6.83
CA VAL A 403 -0.95 18.01 7.16
C VAL A 403 -1.91 16.85 7.07
N PRO A 404 -2.70 16.57 8.11
CA PRO A 404 -3.72 15.53 8.02
C PRO A 404 -4.66 15.83 6.85
N PRO A 405 -5.15 14.80 6.14
CA PRO A 405 -6.08 15.00 5.03
C PRO A 405 -7.30 15.78 5.50
N LEU A 406 -7.57 16.92 4.84
CA LEU A 406 -8.78 17.71 5.09
C LEU A 406 -9.93 16.99 4.40
N THR A 407 -10.81 16.39 5.18
CA THR A 407 -12.16 16.04 4.73
C THR A 407 -13.04 17.26 4.97
N GLU A 408 -13.40 17.97 3.93
CA GLU A 408 -14.61 18.80 3.92
C GLU A 408 -15.85 17.94 3.76
#